data_fcd36327fbc7b026e83e6066a70613aa
#
_entry.id   fcd36327fbc7b026e83e6066a70613aa
#
_cell.length_a   1.000
_cell.length_b   1.000
_cell.length_c   1.000
_cell.angle_alpha   90.00
_cell.angle_beta   90.00
_cell.angle_gamma   90.00
#
_symmetry.space_group_name_H-M   'P 1'
#
loop_
_entity.id
_entity.type
_entity.pdbx_description
1 polymer ?
#
loop_
_entity_poly.entity_id
_entity_poly.type
_entity_poly.pdbx_seq_one_letter_code
_entity_poly.pdbx_strand_id
1 'polypeptide(L)'
;GGVPLRGQAASLEHGAHIAIGTPGRVLDHLFRETLNLDAVGTLVLDEADRMLDMGFHDDMVKVMRQCPKDRQTLLFSATYPEDIARLAKQFMRDPQTVKVDVRHARAHIRELFFEVKPAERLPTVARLLNHFRPDSTLAFCNTRQQCRALVELLQAQGFDALALHGELEQRERDQVLVQFANRSCSV
;
A
#
# COMPACT_ATOMS: atom_id res chain seq x y z
N GLY A 1 -9.81 2.39 0.58
CA GLY A 1 -9.90 3.80 1.02
C GLY A 1 -10.48 4.69 -0.06
N GLY A 2 -10.89 5.93 0.32
CA GLY A 2 -11.38 6.92 -0.65
C GLY A 2 -12.84 6.75 -1.10
N VAL A 3 -13.50 5.66 -0.78
CA VAL A 3 -14.91 5.42 -1.14
C VAL A 3 -15.83 5.90 -0.01
N PRO A 4 -17.02 6.50 -0.32
CA PRO A 4 -17.98 6.91 0.68
C PRO A 4 -18.44 5.74 1.57
N LEU A 5 -18.51 5.98 2.87
CA LEU A 5 -18.83 4.97 3.87
C LEU A 5 -20.25 4.40 3.71
N ARG A 6 -21.20 5.24 3.25
CA ARG A 6 -22.60 4.85 3.05
C ARG A 6 -22.77 3.68 2.08
N GLY A 7 -22.03 3.68 0.96
CA GLY A 7 -22.09 2.57 -0.01
C GLY A 7 -21.53 1.26 0.56
N GLN A 8 -20.50 1.35 1.38
CA GLN A 8 -19.93 0.19 2.07
C GLN A 8 -20.86 -0.35 3.15
N ALA A 9 -21.51 0.53 3.92
CA ALA A 9 -22.49 0.14 4.92
C ALA A 9 -23.64 -0.65 4.29
N ALA A 10 -24.22 -0.16 3.18
CA ALA A 10 -25.25 -0.87 2.46
C ALA A 10 -24.81 -2.27 1.97
N SER A 11 -23.55 -2.41 1.55
CA SER A 11 -23.01 -3.72 1.18
C SER A 11 -22.86 -4.68 2.37
N LEU A 12 -22.73 -4.17 3.58
CA LEU A 12 -22.56 -4.97 4.81
C LEU A 12 -23.89 -5.33 5.47
N GLU A 13 -25.03 -4.70 5.10
CA GLU A 13 -26.36 -4.97 5.68
C GLU A 13 -26.77 -6.44 5.60
N HIS A 14 -26.34 -7.14 4.55
CA HIS A 14 -26.67 -8.57 4.33
C HIS A 14 -25.57 -9.51 4.85
N GLY A 15 -24.59 -8.96 5.57
CA GLY A 15 -23.42 -9.68 6.04
C GLY A 15 -22.34 -9.85 4.94
N ALA A 16 -21.14 -10.16 5.38
CA ALA A 16 -20.00 -10.42 4.50
C ALA A 16 -19.23 -11.65 4.99
N HIS A 17 -18.88 -12.56 4.08
CA HIS A 17 -18.04 -13.71 4.41
C HIS A 17 -16.57 -13.28 4.61
N ILE A 18 -16.14 -12.26 3.87
CA ILE A 18 -14.80 -11.67 3.95
C ILE A 18 -14.95 -10.15 3.94
N ALA A 19 -14.37 -9.48 4.94
CA ALA A 19 -14.26 -8.03 4.99
C ALA A 19 -12.79 -7.62 4.87
N ILE A 20 -12.46 -6.74 3.93
CA ILE A 20 -11.10 -6.24 3.70
C ILE A 20 -11.11 -4.72 3.88
N GLY A 21 -10.22 -4.21 4.72
CA GLY A 21 -10.14 -2.78 4.98
C GLY A 21 -8.86 -2.36 5.69
N THR A 22 -8.59 -1.06 5.67
CA THR A 22 -7.57 -0.47 6.54
C THR A 22 -8.11 -0.41 7.98
N PRO A 23 -7.23 -0.45 9.02
CA PRO A 23 -7.67 -0.46 10.41
C PRO A 23 -8.66 0.65 10.75
N GLY A 24 -8.37 1.90 10.38
CA GLY A 24 -9.28 3.03 10.63
C GLY A 24 -10.66 2.87 9.95
N ARG A 25 -10.73 2.33 8.71
CA ARG A 25 -12.00 2.10 8.02
C ARG A 25 -12.81 0.99 8.68
N VAL A 26 -12.16 -0.07 9.13
CA VAL A 26 -12.81 -1.14 9.89
C VAL A 26 -13.39 -0.58 11.20
N LEU A 27 -12.63 0.25 11.93
CA LEU A 27 -13.10 0.91 13.14
C LEU A 27 -14.29 1.84 12.89
N ASP A 28 -14.29 2.60 11.79
CA ASP A 28 -15.45 3.43 11.41
C ASP A 28 -16.73 2.61 11.29
N HIS A 29 -16.64 1.43 10.68
CA HIS A 29 -17.80 0.53 10.54
C HIS A 29 -18.20 -0.12 11.87
N LEU A 30 -17.24 -0.50 12.71
CA LEU A 30 -17.49 -1.03 14.05
C LEU A 30 -18.19 0.02 14.95
N PHE A 31 -17.66 1.26 14.94
CA PHE A 31 -18.23 2.35 15.71
C PHE A 31 -19.69 2.69 15.29
N ARG A 32 -20.00 2.52 14.01
CA ARG A 32 -21.34 2.75 13.44
C ARG A 32 -22.22 1.50 13.47
N GLU A 33 -21.75 0.41 14.06
CA GLU A 33 -22.48 -0.87 14.13
C GLU A 33 -22.89 -1.44 12.76
N THR A 34 -22.22 -1.00 11.68
CA THR A 34 -22.45 -1.51 10.32
C THR A 34 -21.59 -2.72 9.98
N LEU A 35 -20.64 -3.08 10.83
CA LEU A 35 -19.84 -4.30 10.78
C LEU A 35 -19.80 -4.91 12.17
N ASN A 36 -20.04 -6.21 12.26
CA ASN A 36 -19.90 -7.01 13.48
C ASN A 36 -18.80 -8.04 13.27
N LEU A 37 -17.91 -8.18 14.25
CA LEU A 37 -16.79 -9.11 14.22
C LEU A 37 -16.94 -10.29 15.19
N ASP A 38 -18.08 -10.44 15.88
CA ASP A 38 -18.29 -11.45 16.93
C ASP A 38 -18.18 -12.89 16.44
N ALA A 39 -18.42 -13.12 15.15
CA ALA A 39 -18.33 -14.45 14.52
C ALA A 39 -17.07 -14.62 13.64
N VAL A 40 -16.08 -13.73 13.76
CA VAL A 40 -14.84 -13.83 12.95
C VAL A 40 -14.02 -15.02 13.38
N GLY A 41 -13.90 -16.02 12.51
CA GLY A 41 -13.07 -17.21 12.72
C GLY A 41 -11.61 -17.00 12.34
N THR A 42 -11.32 -16.08 11.41
CA THR A 42 -9.95 -15.80 10.95
C THR A 42 -9.72 -14.31 10.80
N LEU A 43 -8.67 -13.81 11.42
CA LEU A 43 -8.17 -12.45 11.26
C LEU A 43 -6.84 -12.47 10.54
N VAL A 44 -6.72 -11.67 9.48
CA VAL A 44 -5.47 -11.50 8.72
C VAL A 44 -4.97 -10.08 8.87
N LEU A 45 -3.72 -9.95 9.29
CA LEU A 45 -2.98 -8.69 9.31
C LEU A 45 -1.93 -8.77 8.21
N ASP A 46 -2.14 -8.06 7.12
CA ASP A 46 -1.23 -8.02 5.98
C ASP A 46 -0.46 -6.69 5.95
N GLU A 47 0.81 -6.73 5.55
CA GLU A 47 1.74 -5.59 5.62
C GLU A 47 1.75 -4.94 7.03
N ALA A 48 1.84 -5.76 8.09
CA ALA A 48 1.67 -5.29 9.47
C ALA A 48 2.74 -4.27 9.87
N ASP A 49 3.99 -4.42 9.43
CA ASP A 49 5.07 -3.43 9.62
C ASP A 49 4.69 -2.07 9.02
N ARG A 50 4.15 -2.06 7.81
CA ARG A 50 3.71 -0.83 7.16
C ARG A 50 2.54 -0.16 7.90
N MET A 51 1.60 -0.95 8.40
CA MET A 51 0.52 -0.40 9.22
C MET A 51 1.05 0.28 10.49
N LEU A 52 2.08 -0.30 11.13
CA LEU A 52 2.74 0.30 12.29
C LEU A 52 3.49 1.59 11.92
N ASP A 53 4.24 1.58 10.82
CA ASP A 53 4.96 2.77 10.32
C ASP A 53 4.00 3.94 10.01
N MET A 54 2.78 3.63 9.59
CA MET A 54 1.71 4.61 9.35
C MET A 54 0.98 5.05 10.64
N GLY A 55 1.36 4.54 11.80
CA GLY A 55 0.77 4.90 13.09
C GLY A 55 -0.54 4.19 13.43
N PHE A 56 -0.92 3.11 12.75
CA PHE A 56 -2.16 2.38 12.99
C PHE A 56 -2.09 1.37 14.15
N HIS A 57 -1.06 1.41 15.00
CA HIS A 57 -0.92 0.48 16.12
C HIS A 57 -2.18 0.38 16.98
N ASP A 58 -2.67 1.52 17.48
CA ASP A 58 -3.83 1.54 18.38
C ASP A 58 -5.12 1.09 17.70
N ASP A 59 -5.25 1.42 16.43
CA ASP A 59 -6.41 1.01 15.63
C ASP A 59 -6.40 -0.50 15.39
N MET A 60 -5.25 -1.08 15.08
CA MET A 60 -5.07 -2.53 14.96
C MET A 60 -5.44 -3.23 16.27
N VAL A 61 -4.94 -2.73 17.41
CA VAL A 61 -5.25 -3.27 18.75
C VAL A 61 -6.74 -3.22 19.04
N LYS A 62 -7.42 -2.10 18.72
CA LYS A 62 -8.87 -1.97 18.92
C LYS A 62 -9.65 -2.98 18.08
N VAL A 63 -9.31 -3.13 16.79
CA VAL A 63 -9.95 -4.13 15.91
C VAL A 63 -9.74 -5.55 16.45
N MET A 64 -8.50 -5.90 16.80
CA MET A 64 -8.18 -7.23 17.33
C MET A 64 -8.93 -7.57 18.61
N ARG A 65 -9.21 -6.60 19.47
CA ARG A 65 -9.98 -6.77 20.72
C ARG A 65 -11.46 -7.00 20.48
N GLN A 66 -12.00 -6.56 19.34
CA GLN A 66 -13.41 -6.80 18.96
C GLN A 66 -13.64 -8.20 18.36
N CYS A 67 -12.57 -8.88 17.95
CA CYS A 67 -12.67 -10.24 17.40
C CYS A 67 -12.68 -11.29 18.52
N PRO A 68 -13.32 -12.46 18.33
CA PRO A 68 -13.26 -13.57 19.26
C PRO A 68 -11.84 -13.98 19.64
N LYS A 69 -11.65 -14.48 20.86
CA LYS A 69 -10.33 -14.90 21.35
C LYS A 69 -9.87 -16.22 20.75
N ASP A 70 -10.78 -17.06 20.33
CA ASP A 70 -10.55 -18.40 19.77
C ASP A 70 -10.34 -18.42 18.26
N ARG A 71 -10.34 -17.25 17.63
CA ARG A 71 -10.07 -17.09 16.19
C ARG A 71 -8.66 -17.58 15.81
N GLN A 72 -8.47 -17.93 14.55
CA GLN A 72 -7.15 -18.00 13.93
C GLN A 72 -6.65 -16.56 13.63
N THR A 73 -5.38 -16.29 13.93
CA THR A 73 -4.75 -15.02 13.55
C THR A 73 -3.56 -15.29 12.65
N LEU A 74 -3.54 -14.68 11.47
CA LEU A 74 -2.45 -14.71 10.51
C LEU A 74 -1.82 -13.32 10.42
N LEU A 75 -0.50 -13.24 10.54
CA LEU A 75 0.25 -11.99 10.46
C LEU A 75 1.30 -12.10 9.37
N PHE A 76 1.20 -11.24 8.36
CA PHE A 76 2.16 -11.12 7.28
C PHE A 76 2.90 -9.78 7.40
N SER A 77 4.23 -9.83 7.29
CA SER A 77 5.09 -8.66 7.41
C SER A 77 6.39 -8.91 6.65
N ALA A 78 6.88 -7.88 5.96
CA ALA A 78 8.17 -7.94 5.27
C ALA A 78 9.33 -7.85 6.26
N THR A 79 9.14 -7.14 7.37
CA THR A 79 10.10 -6.99 8.47
C THR A 79 9.50 -7.47 9.79
N TYR A 80 10.34 -7.78 10.76
CA TYR A 80 9.88 -8.27 12.06
C TYR A 80 10.51 -7.46 13.22
N PRO A 81 10.19 -6.14 13.31
CA PRO A 81 10.66 -5.30 14.41
C PRO A 81 10.01 -5.69 15.75
N GLU A 82 10.52 -5.11 16.84
CA GLU A 82 10.03 -5.40 18.21
C GLU A 82 8.53 -5.16 18.39
N ASP A 83 7.98 -4.15 17.72
CA ASP A 83 6.55 -3.82 17.79
C ASP A 83 5.68 -4.91 17.16
N ILE A 84 6.09 -5.48 16.04
CA ILE A 84 5.43 -6.66 15.45
C ILE A 84 5.54 -7.87 16.37
N ALA A 85 6.71 -8.10 16.96
CA ALA A 85 6.89 -9.20 17.90
C ALA A 85 5.99 -9.06 19.14
N ARG A 86 5.83 -7.83 19.67
CA ARG A 86 4.92 -7.53 20.79
C ARG A 86 3.46 -7.77 20.41
N LEU A 87 3.05 -7.31 19.24
CA LEU A 87 1.70 -7.51 18.72
C LEU A 87 1.38 -9.00 18.55
N ALA A 88 2.28 -9.76 17.94
CA ALA A 88 2.15 -11.20 17.78
C ALA A 88 2.02 -11.91 19.13
N LYS A 89 2.88 -11.59 20.11
CA LYS A 89 2.84 -12.18 21.45
C LYS A 89 1.54 -11.87 22.20
N GLN A 90 0.97 -10.67 21.99
CA GLN A 90 -0.24 -10.25 22.68
C GLN A 90 -1.52 -10.87 22.11
N PHE A 91 -1.59 -11.12 20.80
CA PHE A 91 -2.83 -11.44 20.11
C PHE A 91 -2.83 -12.78 19.36
N MET A 92 -1.69 -13.45 19.27
CA MET A 92 -1.61 -14.79 18.66
C MET A 92 -1.39 -15.85 19.73
N ARG A 93 -1.92 -17.04 19.50
CA ARG A 93 -1.75 -18.22 20.37
C ARG A 93 -0.79 -19.18 19.69
N ASP A 94 0.31 -19.50 20.36
CA ASP A 94 1.34 -20.45 19.88
C ASP A 94 1.69 -20.24 18.40
N PRO A 95 2.08 -19.00 17.98
CA PRO A 95 2.28 -18.70 16.58
C PRO A 95 3.45 -19.49 16.00
N GLN A 96 3.21 -20.12 14.86
CA GLN A 96 4.28 -20.68 14.03
C GLN A 96 4.86 -19.59 13.14
N THR A 97 6.18 -19.44 13.16
CA THR A 97 6.87 -18.46 12.33
C THR A 97 7.44 -19.14 11.09
N VAL A 98 6.97 -18.72 9.93
CA VAL A 98 7.51 -19.12 8.63
C VAL A 98 8.30 -17.94 8.04
N LYS A 99 9.60 -18.15 7.83
CA LYS A 99 10.47 -17.15 7.20
C LYS A 99 10.83 -17.59 5.78
N VAL A 100 10.62 -16.71 4.83
CA VAL A 100 11.08 -16.90 3.46
C VAL A 100 12.42 -16.18 3.29
N ASP A 101 13.43 -16.91 2.81
CA ASP A 101 14.76 -16.34 2.60
C ASP A 101 14.76 -15.40 1.38
N VAL A 102 14.91 -14.10 1.62
CA VAL A 102 14.87 -13.04 0.58
C VAL A 102 16.16 -13.01 -0.26
N ARG A 103 17.14 -13.88 0.03
CA ARG A 103 18.47 -13.85 -0.62
C ARG A 103 18.46 -14.00 -2.14
N HIS A 104 17.44 -14.66 -2.70
CA HIS A 104 17.34 -14.85 -4.15
C HIS A 104 16.83 -13.63 -4.93
N ALA A 105 16.12 -12.69 -4.30
CA ALA A 105 15.61 -11.49 -4.97
C ALA A 105 16.72 -10.45 -5.27
N ARG A 106 17.76 -10.37 -4.44
CA ARG A 106 18.86 -9.39 -4.61
C ARG A 106 19.75 -9.65 -5.84
N ALA A 107 19.85 -10.88 -6.31
CA ALA A 107 20.68 -11.23 -7.46
C ALA A 107 20.17 -10.62 -8.79
N HIS A 108 18.93 -10.17 -8.85
CA HIS A 108 18.30 -9.58 -10.04
C HIS A 108 18.07 -8.07 -9.94
N ILE A 109 18.44 -7.44 -8.81
CA ILE A 109 18.29 -6.00 -8.62
C ILE A 109 19.66 -5.34 -8.90
N ARG A 110 19.68 -4.43 -9.88
CA ARG A 110 20.84 -3.57 -10.15
C ARG A 110 20.55 -2.18 -9.62
N GLU A 111 21.34 -1.74 -8.64
CA GLU A 111 21.25 -0.41 -8.06
C GLU A 111 22.26 0.51 -8.76
N LEU A 112 21.80 1.70 -9.19
CA LEU A 112 22.62 2.73 -9.79
C LEU A 112 22.33 4.05 -9.08
N PHE A 113 23.41 4.74 -8.69
CA PHE A 113 23.33 6.03 -8.01
C PHE A 113 23.94 7.10 -8.92
N PHE A 114 23.22 8.22 -9.06
CA PHE A 114 23.66 9.35 -9.89
C PHE A 114 23.70 10.61 -9.03
N GLU A 115 24.86 11.22 -8.94
CA GLU A 115 25.02 12.51 -8.29
C GLU A 115 24.69 13.63 -9.29
N VAL A 116 23.69 14.44 -8.97
CA VAL A 116 23.20 15.52 -9.84
C VAL A 116 22.88 16.78 -9.05
N LYS A 117 23.11 17.94 -9.67
CA LYS A 117 22.69 19.22 -9.09
C LYS A 117 21.16 19.30 -9.01
N PRO A 118 20.59 19.98 -7.99
CA PRO A 118 19.13 20.08 -7.82
C PRO A 118 18.39 20.51 -9.07
N ALA A 119 18.91 21.49 -9.80
CA ALA A 119 18.29 22.01 -11.03
C ALA A 119 18.32 21.01 -12.21
N GLU A 120 19.19 20.03 -12.18
CA GLU A 120 19.36 19.04 -13.26
C GLU A 120 18.62 17.73 -12.98
N ARG A 121 17.96 17.58 -11.81
CA ARG A 121 17.31 16.33 -11.43
C ARG A 121 16.29 15.87 -12.47
N LEU A 122 15.32 16.72 -12.81
CA LEU A 122 14.26 16.35 -13.75
C LEU A 122 14.82 16.09 -15.16
N PRO A 123 15.67 16.95 -15.75
CA PRO A 123 16.31 16.66 -17.02
C PRO A 123 17.15 15.38 -17.01
N THR A 124 17.79 15.05 -15.91
CA THR A 124 18.56 13.81 -15.78
C THR A 124 17.69 12.58 -15.83
N VAL A 125 16.49 12.59 -15.21
CA VAL A 125 15.54 11.46 -15.30
C VAL A 125 15.21 11.19 -16.76
N ALA A 126 14.86 12.21 -17.54
CA ALA A 126 14.55 12.04 -18.96
C ALA A 126 15.74 11.49 -19.76
N ARG A 127 16.98 11.96 -19.48
CA ARG A 127 18.20 11.40 -20.09
C ARG A 127 18.41 9.93 -19.74
N LEU A 128 18.16 9.53 -18.49
CA LEU A 128 18.27 8.14 -18.05
C LEU A 128 17.25 7.25 -18.74
N LEU A 129 15.99 7.70 -18.85
CA LEU A 129 14.94 6.97 -19.57
C LEU A 129 15.29 6.79 -21.04
N ASN A 130 15.80 7.81 -21.71
CA ASN A 130 16.28 7.71 -23.09
C ASN A 130 17.49 6.77 -23.24
N HIS A 131 18.37 6.72 -22.25
CA HIS A 131 19.56 5.89 -22.26
C HIS A 131 19.24 4.41 -22.01
N PHE A 132 18.47 4.12 -20.95
CA PHE A 132 18.17 2.74 -20.54
C PHE A 132 16.97 2.13 -21.28
N ARG A 133 16.07 2.95 -21.80
CA ARG A 133 14.83 2.55 -22.52
C ARG A 133 14.08 1.42 -21.82
N PRO A 134 13.74 1.56 -20.55
CA PRO A 134 13.00 0.53 -19.83
C PRO A 134 11.59 0.35 -20.40
N ASP A 135 11.06 -0.87 -20.38
CA ASP A 135 9.69 -1.18 -20.80
C ASP A 135 8.64 -0.50 -19.91
N SER A 136 8.94 -0.34 -18.63
CA SER A 136 8.09 0.36 -17.67
C SER A 136 8.93 0.98 -16.56
N THR A 137 8.50 2.13 -16.05
CA THR A 137 9.22 2.90 -15.03
C THR A 137 8.27 3.41 -13.95
N LEU A 138 8.68 3.30 -12.69
CA LEU A 138 8.06 4.01 -11.57
C LEU A 138 9.02 5.07 -11.06
N ALA A 139 8.66 6.34 -11.24
CA ALA A 139 9.43 7.48 -10.77
C ALA A 139 8.83 8.03 -9.47
N PHE A 140 9.50 7.81 -8.34
CA PHE A 140 9.07 8.33 -7.04
C PHE A 140 9.55 9.75 -6.83
N CYS A 141 8.63 10.65 -6.50
CA CYS A 141 8.89 12.06 -6.21
C CYS A 141 8.56 12.39 -4.76
N ASN A 142 9.35 13.26 -4.13
CA ASN A 142 9.12 13.67 -2.74
C ASN A 142 7.89 14.58 -2.57
N THR A 143 7.52 15.32 -3.61
CA THR A 143 6.39 16.25 -3.58
C THR A 143 5.50 16.09 -4.81
N ARG A 144 4.21 16.45 -4.66
CA ARG A 144 3.24 16.49 -5.77
C ARG A 144 3.68 17.43 -6.88
N GLN A 145 4.27 18.58 -6.51
CA GLN A 145 4.77 19.54 -7.48
C GLN A 145 5.89 18.97 -8.33
N GLN A 146 6.84 18.23 -7.72
CA GLN A 146 7.89 17.54 -8.46
C GLN A 146 7.32 16.44 -9.38
N CYS A 147 6.31 15.72 -8.92
CA CYS A 147 5.64 14.71 -9.72
C CYS A 147 5.01 15.31 -10.98
N ARG A 148 4.26 16.39 -10.85
CA ARG A 148 3.65 17.12 -11.99
C ARG A 148 4.70 17.67 -12.94
N ALA A 149 5.71 18.36 -12.41
CA ALA A 149 6.79 18.93 -13.23
C ALA A 149 7.57 17.85 -14.00
N LEU A 150 7.78 16.66 -13.39
CA LEU A 150 8.40 15.54 -14.08
C LEU A 150 7.52 15.01 -15.22
N VAL A 151 6.23 14.84 -14.98
CA VAL A 151 5.29 14.37 -16.01
C VAL A 151 5.24 15.34 -17.18
N GLU A 152 5.09 16.65 -16.92
CA GLU A 152 5.09 17.71 -17.96
C GLU A 152 6.37 17.67 -18.80
N LEU A 153 7.52 17.54 -18.16
CA LEU A 153 8.81 17.45 -18.85
C LEU A 153 8.91 16.18 -19.71
N LEU A 154 8.48 15.04 -19.18
CA LEU A 154 8.53 13.77 -19.90
C LEU A 154 7.58 13.75 -21.09
N GLN A 155 6.35 14.25 -20.91
CA GLN A 155 5.36 14.37 -21.99
C GLN A 155 5.85 15.30 -23.12
N ALA A 156 6.48 16.43 -22.75
CA ALA A 156 7.10 17.34 -23.73
C ALA A 156 8.24 16.69 -24.54
N GLN A 157 8.82 15.59 -24.03
CA GLN A 157 9.84 14.80 -24.72
C GLN A 157 9.30 13.53 -25.38
N GLY A 158 7.97 13.37 -25.43
CA GLY A 158 7.30 12.26 -26.12
C GLY A 158 7.17 10.98 -25.31
N PHE A 159 7.36 11.03 -23.98
CA PHE A 159 7.08 9.87 -23.13
C PHE A 159 5.61 9.83 -22.75
N ASP A 160 5.03 8.62 -22.72
CA ASP A 160 3.71 8.38 -22.15
C ASP A 160 3.85 8.29 -20.62
N ALA A 161 3.77 9.44 -19.95
CA ALA A 161 3.94 9.56 -18.50
C ALA A 161 2.65 10.04 -17.83
N LEU A 162 2.31 9.45 -16.69
CA LEU A 162 1.14 9.79 -15.88
C LEU A 162 1.53 10.05 -14.42
N ALA A 163 0.85 11.01 -13.80
CA ALA A 163 1.03 11.32 -12.39
C ALA A 163 0.08 10.49 -11.51
N LEU A 164 0.61 9.95 -10.41
CA LEU A 164 -0.19 9.34 -9.35
C LEU A 164 0.11 10.03 -8.02
N HIS A 165 -0.85 10.80 -7.49
CA HIS A 165 -0.67 11.53 -6.24
C HIS A 165 -1.97 11.70 -5.44
N GLY A 166 -1.85 12.19 -4.20
CA GLY A 166 -2.96 12.24 -3.25
C GLY A 166 -4.11 13.21 -3.57
N GLU A 167 -3.94 14.12 -4.53
CA GLU A 167 -5.00 15.04 -4.96
C GLU A 167 -5.91 14.48 -6.04
N LEU A 168 -5.50 13.38 -6.69
CA LEU A 168 -6.36 12.68 -7.64
C LEU A 168 -7.52 12.02 -6.91
N GLU A 169 -8.70 12.05 -7.51
CA GLU A 169 -9.83 11.24 -7.05
C GLU A 169 -9.52 9.74 -7.15
N GLN A 170 -10.22 8.92 -6.37
CA GLN A 170 -9.96 7.47 -6.37
C GLN A 170 -10.12 6.86 -7.76
N ARG A 171 -11.14 7.29 -8.51
CA ARG A 171 -11.37 6.83 -9.88
C ARG A 171 -10.21 7.15 -10.83
N GLU A 172 -9.64 8.34 -10.70
CA GLU A 172 -8.49 8.75 -11.52
C GLU A 172 -7.26 7.91 -11.18
N ARG A 173 -7.01 7.64 -9.88
CA ARG A 173 -5.91 6.76 -9.46
C ARG A 173 -6.06 5.36 -10.04
N ASP A 174 -7.27 4.80 -9.96
CA ASP A 174 -7.55 3.47 -10.51
C ASP A 174 -7.32 3.44 -12.02
N GLN A 175 -7.69 4.51 -12.76
CA GLN A 175 -7.43 4.64 -14.19
C GLN A 175 -5.93 4.68 -14.50
N VAL A 176 -5.14 5.46 -13.77
CA VAL A 176 -3.67 5.52 -13.94
C VAL A 176 -3.05 4.15 -13.72
N LEU A 177 -3.44 3.45 -12.65
CA LEU A 177 -2.92 2.12 -12.36
C LEU A 177 -3.28 1.10 -13.45
N VAL A 178 -4.51 1.15 -13.98
CA VAL A 178 -4.93 0.27 -15.09
C VAL A 178 -4.13 0.57 -16.34
N GLN A 179 -3.93 1.84 -16.70
CA GLN A 179 -3.14 2.22 -17.88
C GLN A 179 -1.68 1.76 -17.76
N PHE A 180 -1.08 1.92 -16.57
CA PHE A 180 0.27 1.45 -16.31
C PHE A 180 0.37 -0.08 -16.39
N ALA A 181 -0.58 -0.81 -15.77
CA ALA A 181 -0.60 -2.28 -15.79
C ALA A 181 -0.78 -2.85 -17.21
N ASN A 182 -1.58 -2.18 -18.04
CA ASN A 182 -1.83 -2.56 -19.43
C ASN A 182 -0.75 -2.05 -20.42
N ARG A 183 0.31 -1.40 -19.90
CA ARG A 183 1.38 -0.80 -20.72
C ARG A 183 0.91 0.27 -21.71
N SER A 184 -0.23 0.91 -21.43
CA SER A 184 -0.69 2.08 -22.18
C SER A 184 0.03 3.37 -21.76
N CYS A 185 0.84 3.28 -20.72
CA CYS A 185 1.69 4.32 -20.19
C CYS A 185 2.99 3.66 -19.73
N SER A 186 4.13 4.28 -20.06
CA SER A 186 5.46 3.71 -19.77
C SER A 186 6.09 4.26 -18.50
N VAL A 187 5.66 5.43 -17.99
CA VAL A 187 6.20 6.10 -16.80
C VAL A 187 5.11 6.54 -15.84
#